data_5bdea7d4c02b4382739f717304d7e588
#
_entry.id   5bdea7d4c02b4382739f717304d7e588
#
_cell.length_a   1.000
_cell.length_b   1.000
_cell.length_c   1.000
_cell.angle_alpha   90.00
_cell.angle_beta   90.00
_cell.angle_gamma   90.00
#
_symmetry.space_group_name_H-M   'P 1'
#
loop_
_entity.id
_entity.type
_entity.pdbx_description
1 polymer ?
#
loop_
_entity_poly.entity_id
_entity_poly.type
_entity_poly.pdbx_seq_one_letter_code
_entity_poly.pdbx_strand_id
1 'polypeptide(L)'
;MFSKLLSGQPSGIFGIGYEDPTTVGIICTIILLILVVSGVRVVFAASIAGMIGLVELIGVGPALANIGAIPYSKSVTFVLGLLPIFILIGFLAYQAGMTRQLYDCAKAWIGFVPGGLAVATVFATAGFAAVSGASTATAAVFSRVAIPEMLKEGYDRKLAAGVVAAGGTLASLIPPSAILVIYAIIVEESVGALLLAGFLPGVFSAIVYGAIIIIWAKICLLYTSDAADES
;
A
#
# COMPACT_ATOMS: atom_id res chain seq x y z
N MET A 1 8.38 16.98 -42.31
CA MET A 1 8.18 17.15 -40.88
C MET A 1 7.43 18.44 -40.55
N PHE A 2 7.83 19.57 -41.07
CA PHE A 2 7.15 20.88 -40.85
C PHE A 2 5.74 21.02 -41.44
N SER A 3 5.43 20.35 -42.55
CA SER A 3 4.10 20.40 -43.20
C SER A 3 2.99 19.68 -42.43
N LYS A 4 3.34 18.68 -41.61
CA LYS A 4 2.39 17.97 -40.72
C LYS A 4 2.03 18.78 -39.48
N LEU A 5 2.90 19.68 -39.04
CA LEU A 5 2.62 20.61 -37.91
C LEU A 5 1.57 21.68 -38.28
N LEU A 6 1.45 22.01 -39.56
CA LEU A 6 0.47 22.99 -40.06
C LEU A 6 -0.91 22.40 -40.35
N SER A 7 -1.00 21.06 -40.52
CA SER A 7 -2.26 20.39 -40.80
C SER A 7 -3.11 20.05 -39.56
N GLY A 8 -2.66 20.42 -38.35
CA GLY A 8 -3.40 20.17 -37.10
C GLY A 8 -3.56 18.71 -36.72
N GLN A 9 -2.93 17.80 -37.44
CA GLN A 9 -2.91 16.39 -37.06
C GLN A 9 -1.86 16.16 -35.97
N PRO A 10 -2.22 15.51 -34.87
CA PRO A 10 -1.29 15.19 -33.80
C PRO A 10 -0.23 14.21 -34.32
N SER A 11 0.96 14.73 -34.60
CA SER A 11 2.14 13.91 -34.90
C SER A 11 2.79 13.52 -33.59
N GLY A 12 2.63 12.29 -33.16
CA GLY A 12 3.36 11.74 -32.03
C GLY A 12 4.87 11.71 -32.27
N ILE A 13 5.65 11.55 -31.18
CA ILE A 13 7.13 11.52 -31.25
C ILE A 13 7.63 10.31 -32.05
N PHE A 14 6.93 9.18 -31.95
CA PHE A 14 7.29 7.95 -32.65
C PHE A 14 6.52 7.73 -33.97
N GLY A 15 5.56 8.62 -34.30
CA GLY A 15 4.77 8.51 -35.53
C GLY A 15 3.79 7.31 -35.56
N ILE A 16 3.57 6.66 -34.42
CA ILE A 16 2.69 5.48 -34.26
C ILE A 16 1.27 5.93 -33.87
N GLY A 17 1.13 7.23 -33.59
CA GLY A 17 -0.06 7.80 -32.96
C GLY A 17 -1.36 7.59 -33.73
N TYR A 18 -2.45 7.67 -33.01
CA TYR A 18 -3.85 7.78 -33.40
C TYR A 18 -4.51 6.55 -34.07
N GLU A 19 -3.78 5.72 -34.81
CA GLU A 19 -4.40 4.58 -35.53
C GLU A 19 -4.52 3.34 -34.64
N ASP A 20 -3.67 3.20 -33.62
CA ASP A 20 -3.72 2.04 -32.73
C ASP A 20 -3.32 2.35 -31.26
N PRO A 21 -4.31 2.76 -30.43
CA PRO A 21 -4.07 3.07 -28.99
C PRO A 21 -3.45 1.92 -28.21
N THR A 22 -3.70 0.69 -28.64
CA THR A 22 -3.19 -0.52 -27.98
C THR A 22 -1.67 -0.62 -28.15
N THR A 23 -1.16 -0.31 -29.34
CA THR A 23 0.28 -0.32 -29.61
C THR A 23 1.02 0.75 -28.77
N VAL A 24 0.44 1.93 -28.67
CA VAL A 24 0.99 3.00 -27.79
C VAL A 24 1.00 2.54 -26.32
N GLY A 25 -0.07 1.90 -25.85
CA GLY A 25 -0.15 1.36 -24.50
C GLY A 25 0.93 0.29 -24.22
N ILE A 26 1.17 -0.61 -25.16
CA ILE A 26 2.20 -1.65 -25.06
C ILE A 26 3.60 -1.01 -24.99
N ILE A 27 3.91 -0.05 -25.86
CA ILE A 27 5.19 0.64 -25.87
C ILE A 27 5.43 1.39 -24.56
N CYS A 28 4.43 2.13 -24.06
CA CYS A 28 4.52 2.83 -22.80
C CYS A 28 4.74 1.88 -21.62
N THR A 29 4.10 0.70 -21.63
CA THR A 29 4.29 -0.34 -20.62
C THR A 29 5.72 -0.89 -20.66
N ILE A 30 6.27 -1.15 -21.84
CA ILE A 30 7.65 -1.60 -22.01
C ILE A 30 8.63 -0.54 -21.52
N ILE A 31 8.43 0.73 -21.88
CA ILE A 31 9.28 1.85 -21.42
C ILE A 31 9.24 1.94 -19.89
N LEU A 32 8.06 1.85 -19.28
CA LEU A 32 7.88 1.86 -17.84
C LEU A 32 8.67 0.72 -17.18
N LEU A 33 8.55 -0.51 -17.68
CA LEU A 33 9.26 -1.66 -17.16
C LEU A 33 10.79 -1.49 -17.28
N ILE A 34 11.29 -1.01 -18.42
CA ILE A 34 12.73 -0.76 -18.63
C ILE A 34 13.22 0.28 -17.63
N LEU A 35 12.49 1.38 -17.43
CA LEU A 35 12.88 2.43 -16.48
C LEU A 35 12.90 1.92 -15.03
N VAL A 36 11.91 1.11 -14.63
CA VAL A 36 11.85 0.52 -13.29
C VAL A 36 13.01 -0.45 -13.08
N VAL A 37 13.29 -1.33 -14.04
CA VAL A 37 14.43 -2.27 -13.97
C VAL A 37 15.78 -1.54 -13.95
N SER A 38 15.88 -0.39 -14.62
CA SER A 38 17.06 0.49 -14.57
C SER A 38 17.26 1.21 -13.22
N GLY A 39 16.35 0.98 -12.24
CA GLY A 39 16.45 1.59 -10.91
C GLY A 39 15.83 2.98 -10.79
N VAL A 40 15.12 3.46 -11.80
CA VAL A 40 14.34 4.72 -11.71
C VAL A 40 13.16 4.51 -10.77
N ARG A 41 12.91 5.44 -9.86
CA ARG A 41 11.75 5.37 -8.97
C ARG A 41 10.46 5.28 -9.77
N VAL A 42 9.58 4.37 -9.39
CA VAL A 42 8.32 4.05 -10.11
C VAL A 42 7.50 5.29 -10.46
N VAL A 43 7.46 6.29 -9.56
CA VAL A 43 6.73 7.55 -9.78
C VAL A 43 7.25 8.30 -11.02
N PHE A 44 8.58 8.44 -11.15
CA PHE A 44 9.18 9.11 -12.30
C PHE A 44 9.06 8.26 -13.57
N ALA A 45 9.25 6.95 -13.45
CA ALA A 45 9.10 6.03 -14.59
C ALA A 45 7.67 6.09 -15.15
N ALA A 46 6.65 6.05 -14.28
CA ALA A 46 5.25 6.16 -14.66
C ALA A 46 4.92 7.54 -15.26
N SER A 47 5.46 8.62 -14.69
CA SER A 47 5.27 9.97 -15.22
C SER A 47 5.86 10.13 -16.63
N ILE A 48 7.07 9.64 -16.86
CA ILE A 48 7.73 9.69 -18.18
C ILE A 48 6.96 8.85 -19.19
N ALA A 49 6.63 7.60 -18.87
CA ALA A 49 5.90 6.72 -19.76
C ALA A 49 4.50 7.27 -20.08
N GLY A 50 3.78 7.79 -19.07
CA GLY A 50 2.47 8.42 -19.26
C GLY A 50 2.54 9.70 -20.11
N MET A 51 3.58 10.50 -19.93
CA MET A 51 3.79 11.71 -20.72
C MET A 51 4.04 11.38 -22.18
N ILE A 52 4.87 10.38 -22.47
CA ILE A 52 5.13 9.90 -23.83
C ILE A 52 3.81 9.40 -24.46
N GLY A 53 3.06 8.56 -23.74
CA GLY A 53 1.79 8.03 -24.22
C GLY A 53 0.75 9.12 -24.52
N LEU A 54 0.63 10.14 -23.66
CA LEU A 54 -0.25 11.27 -23.91
C LEU A 54 0.16 12.06 -25.16
N VAL A 55 1.46 12.32 -25.33
CA VAL A 55 1.96 13.05 -26.51
C VAL A 55 1.67 12.28 -27.80
N GLU A 56 1.82 10.95 -27.77
CA GLU A 56 1.52 10.09 -28.93
C GLU A 56 0.02 10.07 -29.26
N LEU A 57 -0.86 10.02 -28.24
CA LEU A 57 -2.30 9.87 -28.42
C LEU A 57 -3.01 11.18 -28.80
N ILE A 58 -2.64 12.30 -28.18
CA ILE A 58 -3.36 13.58 -28.31
C ILE A 58 -2.51 14.71 -28.85
N GLY A 59 -1.22 14.46 -29.14
CA GLY A 59 -0.29 15.48 -29.63
C GLY A 59 0.34 16.33 -28.52
N VAL A 60 1.41 17.04 -28.86
CA VAL A 60 2.25 17.78 -27.90
C VAL A 60 1.49 18.89 -27.17
N GLY A 61 0.71 19.71 -27.88
CA GLY A 61 0.00 20.86 -27.27
C GLY A 61 -1.02 20.44 -26.21
N PRO A 62 -2.01 19.61 -26.55
CA PRO A 62 -2.99 19.11 -25.59
C PRO A 62 -2.35 18.27 -24.46
N ALA A 63 -1.29 17.50 -24.76
CA ALA A 63 -0.58 16.71 -23.75
C ALA A 63 0.06 17.61 -22.69
N LEU A 64 0.78 18.67 -23.09
CA LEU A 64 1.39 19.63 -22.16
C LEU A 64 0.34 20.36 -21.32
N ALA A 65 -0.79 20.75 -21.93
CA ALA A 65 -1.89 21.38 -21.19
C ALA A 65 -2.46 20.42 -20.11
N ASN A 66 -2.67 19.15 -20.45
CA ASN A 66 -3.15 18.14 -19.49
C ASN A 66 -2.14 17.86 -18.38
N ILE A 67 -0.84 17.73 -18.71
CA ILE A 67 0.23 17.50 -17.73
C ILE A 67 0.31 18.64 -16.71
N GLY A 68 0.09 19.89 -17.15
CA GLY A 68 0.04 21.04 -16.26
C GLY A 68 -1.24 21.12 -15.42
N ALA A 69 -2.39 20.78 -15.99
CA ALA A 69 -3.69 20.95 -15.36
C ALA A 69 -4.08 19.80 -14.42
N ILE A 70 -3.82 18.53 -14.79
CA ILE A 70 -4.26 17.34 -14.06
C ILE A 70 -3.69 17.30 -12.63
N PRO A 71 -2.38 17.48 -12.37
CA PRO A 71 -1.86 17.45 -11.01
C PRO A 71 -2.51 18.50 -10.11
N TYR A 72 -2.73 19.68 -10.63
CA TYR A 72 -3.38 20.77 -9.88
C TYR A 72 -4.84 20.44 -9.60
N SER A 73 -5.63 20.07 -10.61
CA SER A 73 -7.06 19.77 -10.46
C SER A 73 -7.32 18.59 -9.51
N LYS A 74 -6.49 17.56 -9.57
CA LYS A 74 -6.60 16.40 -8.66
C LYS A 74 -6.10 16.72 -7.25
N SER A 75 -5.15 17.66 -7.08
CA SER A 75 -4.65 18.06 -5.75
C SER A 75 -5.60 18.98 -4.98
N VAL A 76 -6.43 19.75 -5.66
CA VAL A 76 -7.38 20.71 -5.04
C VAL A 76 -8.72 20.05 -4.69
N THR A 77 -8.86 18.73 -4.83
CA THR A 77 -10.10 18.05 -4.46
C THR A 77 -10.32 18.05 -2.94
N PHE A 78 -11.53 18.40 -2.51
CA PHE A 78 -11.93 18.41 -1.09
C PHE A 78 -11.62 17.08 -0.37
N VAL A 79 -11.74 15.97 -1.08
CA VAL A 79 -11.51 14.63 -0.54
C VAL A 79 -10.04 14.42 -0.13
N LEU A 80 -9.07 15.02 -0.84
CA LEU A 80 -7.67 15.00 -0.40
C LEU A 80 -7.44 15.74 0.92
N GLY A 81 -8.28 16.72 1.25
CA GLY A 81 -8.26 17.40 2.55
C GLY A 81 -8.60 16.48 3.73
N LEU A 82 -9.23 15.34 3.50
CA LEU A 82 -9.49 14.34 4.54
C LEU A 82 -8.22 13.59 4.99
N LEU A 83 -7.22 13.46 4.12
CA LEU A 83 -5.99 12.73 4.43
C LEU A 83 -5.21 13.31 5.63
N PRO A 84 -4.96 14.64 5.70
CA PRO A 84 -4.32 15.23 6.87
C PRO A 84 -5.11 14.98 8.17
N ILE A 85 -6.45 14.97 8.10
CA ILE A 85 -7.30 14.71 9.25
C ILE A 85 -7.15 13.26 9.72
N PHE A 86 -7.14 12.28 8.81
CA PHE A 86 -6.90 10.88 9.16
C PHE A 86 -5.51 10.67 9.77
N ILE A 87 -4.47 11.32 9.21
CA ILE A 87 -3.12 11.26 9.76
C ILE A 87 -3.09 11.86 11.17
N LEU A 88 -3.77 12.98 11.39
CA LEU A 88 -3.86 13.63 12.69
C LEU A 88 -4.57 12.74 13.72
N ILE A 89 -5.71 12.13 13.36
CA ILE A 89 -6.45 11.20 14.22
C ILE A 89 -5.57 10.00 14.59
N GLY A 90 -4.89 9.40 13.61
CA GLY A 90 -3.97 8.28 13.85
C GLY A 90 -2.81 8.66 14.80
N PHE A 91 -2.26 9.86 14.63
CA PHE A 91 -1.21 10.38 15.50
C PHE A 91 -1.72 10.63 16.93
N LEU A 92 -2.88 11.24 17.10
CA LEU A 92 -3.52 11.45 18.40
C LEU A 92 -3.85 10.13 19.09
N ALA A 93 -4.37 9.15 18.37
CA ALA A 93 -4.64 7.80 18.86
C ALA A 93 -3.35 7.11 19.36
N TYR A 94 -2.24 7.28 18.62
CA TYR A 94 -0.94 6.79 19.04
C TYR A 94 -0.47 7.46 20.34
N GLN A 95 -0.56 8.79 20.42
CA GLN A 95 -0.15 9.55 21.61
C GLN A 95 -1.02 9.25 22.84
N ALA A 96 -2.30 8.94 22.62
CA ALA A 96 -3.22 8.49 23.67
C ALA A 96 -2.92 7.07 24.21
N GLY A 97 -1.91 6.38 23.66
CA GLY A 97 -1.52 5.04 24.09
C GLY A 97 -2.42 3.91 23.54
N MET A 98 -3.31 4.22 22.61
CA MET A 98 -4.26 3.24 22.04
C MET A 98 -3.55 2.03 21.43
N THR A 99 -2.38 2.22 20.80
CA THR A 99 -1.58 1.14 20.22
C THR A 99 -1.22 0.07 21.23
N ARG A 100 -0.77 0.50 22.43
CA ARG A 100 -0.40 -0.43 23.49
C ARG A 100 -1.61 -1.14 24.05
N GLN A 101 -2.70 -0.40 24.28
CA GLN A 101 -3.97 -0.98 24.76
C GLN A 101 -4.56 -2.01 23.79
N LEU A 102 -4.55 -1.73 22.47
CA LEU A 102 -4.97 -2.68 21.45
C LEU A 102 -4.08 -3.94 21.43
N TYR A 103 -2.78 -3.74 21.58
CA TYR A 103 -1.83 -4.86 21.63
C TYR A 103 -2.05 -5.73 22.86
N ASP A 104 -2.17 -5.14 24.05
CA ASP A 104 -2.42 -5.84 25.30
C ASP A 104 -3.78 -6.55 25.27
N CYS A 105 -4.79 -5.93 24.71
CA CYS A 105 -6.11 -6.54 24.49
C CYS A 105 -6.02 -7.76 23.56
N ALA A 106 -5.37 -7.62 22.41
CA ALA A 106 -5.21 -8.71 21.47
C ALA A 106 -4.37 -9.85 22.07
N LYS A 107 -3.31 -9.54 22.84
CA LYS A 107 -2.51 -10.52 23.58
C LYS A 107 -3.36 -11.30 24.60
N ALA A 108 -4.23 -10.61 25.34
CA ALA A 108 -5.11 -11.25 26.33
C ALA A 108 -6.13 -12.22 25.69
N TRP A 109 -6.62 -11.89 24.49
CA TRP A 109 -7.65 -12.70 23.80
C TRP A 109 -7.08 -13.85 22.98
N ILE A 110 -5.90 -13.66 22.37
CA ILE A 110 -5.35 -14.60 21.38
C ILE A 110 -4.00 -15.17 21.83
N GLY A 111 -3.40 -14.66 22.89
CA GLY A 111 -2.07 -15.04 23.35
C GLY A 111 -1.88 -16.52 23.73
N PHE A 112 -2.98 -17.27 23.96
CA PHE A 112 -2.95 -18.67 24.34
C PHE A 112 -2.72 -19.65 23.17
N VAL A 113 -2.79 -19.19 21.91
CA VAL A 113 -2.54 -20.04 20.73
C VAL A 113 -1.03 -20.14 20.45
N PRO A 114 -0.54 -21.22 19.82
CA PRO A 114 0.84 -21.28 19.34
C PRO A 114 1.17 -20.10 18.42
N GLY A 115 2.25 -19.36 18.74
CA GLY A 115 2.54 -18.10 18.05
C GLY A 115 1.61 -16.94 18.42
N GLY A 116 0.88 -17.05 19.54
CA GLY A 116 -0.19 -16.15 19.94
C GLY A 116 0.21 -14.67 19.97
N LEU A 117 1.45 -14.36 20.36
CA LEU A 117 1.94 -12.98 20.38
C LEU A 117 2.08 -12.38 18.96
N ALA A 118 2.51 -13.20 18.00
CA ALA A 118 2.60 -12.79 16.60
C ALA A 118 1.20 -12.63 15.98
N VAL A 119 0.28 -13.54 16.28
CA VAL A 119 -1.14 -13.42 15.85
C VAL A 119 -1.78 -12.19 16.48
N ALA A 120 -1.59 -11.97 17.78
CA ALA A 120 -2.07 -10.77 18.48
C ALA A 120 -1.54 -9.48 17.83
N THR A 121 -0.29 -9.48 17.38
CA THR A 121 0.29 -8.34 16.65
C THR A 121 -0.48 -8.04 15.37
N VAL A 122 -0.83 -9.07 14.58
CA VAL A 122 -1.62 -8.88 13.33
C VAL A 122 -2.98 -8.29 13.63
N PHE A 123 -3.70 -8.82 14.63
CA PHE A 123 -5.03 -8.29 14.97
C PHE A 123 -4.97 -6.90 15.61
N ALA A 124 -3.96 -6.63 16.45
CA ALA A 124 -3.75 -5.29 17.00
C ALA A 124 -3.41 -4.26 15.91
N THR A 125 -2.56 -4.64 14.94
CA THR A 125 -2.26 -3.77 13.79
C THR A 125 -3.49 -3.55 12.93
N ALA A 126 -4.34 -4.56 12.71
CA ALA A 126 -5.62 -4.43 12.01
C ALA A 126 -6.58 -3.47 12.73
N GLY A 127 -6.70 -3.61 14.06
CA GLY A 127 -7.50 -2.70 14.89
C GLY A 127 -6.98 -1.25 14.85
N PHE A 128 -5.67 -1.04 14.93
CA PHE A 128 -5.09 0.29 14.80
C PHE A 128 -5.20 0.85 13.38
N ALA A 129 -5.13 -0.01 12.37
CA ALA A 129 -5.34 0.35 10.98
C ALA A 129 -6.71 1.01 10.75
N ALA A 130 -7.74 0.50 11.42
CA ALA A 130 -9.10 1.06 11.38
C ALA A 130 -9.20 2.50 11.97
N VAL A 131 -8.14 2.99 12.57
CA VAL A 131 -8.08 4.37 13.09
C VAL A 131 -7.09 5.21 12.32
N SER A 132 -5.90 4.66 12.00
CA SER A 132 -4.78 5.42 11.43
C SER A 132 -4.84 5.56 9.91
N GLY A 133 -5.33 4.55 9.20
CA GLY A 133 -5.43 4.54 7.73
C GLY A 133 -4.10 4.62 6.96
N ALA A 134 -2.96 4.59 7.66
CA ALA A 134 -1.62 4.74 7.09
C ALA A 134 -0.74 3.52 7.37
N SER A 135 -0.42 2.74 6.34
CA SER A 135 0.33 1.48 6.46
C SER A 135 1.74 1.67 7.03
N THR A 136 2.47 2.67 6.55
CA THR A 136 3.83 2.98 7.02
C THR A 136 3.85 3.46 8.47
N ALA A 137 2.89 4.29 8.87
CA ALA A 137 2.76 4.75 10.25
C ALA A 137 2.41 3.60 11.18
N THR A 138 1.46 2.74 10.80
CA THR A 138 1.08 1.55 11.58
C THR A 138 2.27 0.62 11.77
N ALA A 139 3.01 0.28 10.71
CA ALA A 139 4.20 -0.55 10.81
C ALA A 139 5.29 0.08 11.70
N ALA A 140 5.54 1.39 11.58
CA ALA A 140 6.53 2.10 12.37
C ALA A 140 6.18 2.11 13.86
N VAL A 141 4.92 2.30 14.21
CA VAL A 141 4.45 2.30 15.59
C VAL A 141 4.53 0.89 16.20
N PHE A 142 4.01 -0.11 15.51
CA PHE A 142 4.03 -1.49 16.02
C PHE A 142 5.42 -2.09 16.04
N SER A 143 6.36 -1.62 15.21
CA SER A 143 7.76 -2.04 15.31
C SER A 143 8.38 -1.69 16.66
N ARG A 144 7.95 -0.59 17.28
CA ARG A 144 8.44 -0.15 18.59
C ARG A 144 7.75 -0.84 19.78
N VAL A 145 6.54 -1.34 19.58
CA VAL A 145 5.74 -1.97 20.63
C VAL A 145 5.86 -3.49 20.58
N ALA A 146 5.58 -4.09 19.41
CA ALA A 146 5.45 -5.54 19.28
C ALA A 146 6.81 -6.26 19.10
N ILE A 147 7.75 -5.71 18.31
CA ILE A 147 9.03 -6.38 18.09
C ILE A 147 9.82 -6.63 19.38
N PRO A 148 10.04 -5.63 20.28
CA PRO A 148 10.76 -5.86 21.52
C PRO A 148 10.08 -6.90 22.41
N GLU A 149 8.74 -6.93 22.43
CA GLU A 149 7.97 -7.88 23.22
C GLU A 149 8.11 -9.30 22.66
N MET A 150 8.00 -9.46 21.34
CA MET A 150 8.21 -10.74 20.67
C MET A 150 9.63 -11.29 20.88
N LEU A 151 10.64 -10.42 20.82
CA LEU A 151 12.04 -10.83 21.08
C LEU A 151 12.27 -11.28 22.53
N LYS A 152 11.62 -10.66 23.51
CA LYS A 152 11.69 -11.10 24.93
C LYS A 152 11.09 -12.50 25.13
N GLU A 153 10.07 -12.84 24.37
CA GLU A 153 9.41 -14.16 24.40
C GLU A 153 10.12 -15.18 23.48
N GLY A 154 11.34 -14.85 22.99
CA GLY A 154 12.16 -15.79 22.23
C GLY A 154 11.83 -15.91 20.74
N TYR A 155 10.99 -15.04 20.18
CA TYR A 155 10.71 -15.06 18.75
C TYR A 155 11.93 -14.64 17.92
N ASP A 156 12.11 -15.27 16.76
CA ASP A 156 13.13 -14.86 15.80
C ASP A 156 12.88 -13.42 15.31
N ARG A 157 13.97 -12.66 15.16
CA ARG A 157 13.92 -11.25 14.73
C ARG A 157 13.28 -11.06 13.35
N LYS A 158 13.53 -12.00 12.43
CA LYS A 158 12.99 -11.93 11.06
C LYS A 158 11.48 -12.18 11.08
N LEU A 159 11.02 -13.14 11.91
CA LEU A 159 9.61 -13.41 12.09
C LEU A 159 8.90 -12.21 12.71
N ALA A 160 9.44 -11.63 13.78
CA ALA A 160 8.86 -10.44 14.43
C ALA A 160 8.73 -9.26 13.47
N ALA A 161 9.80 -8.97 12.70
CA ALA A 161 9.77 -7.91 11.70
C ALA A 161 8.78 -8.21 10.55
N GLY A 162 8.74 -9.45 10.08
CA GLY A 162 7.80 -9.89 9.03
C GLY A 162 6.34 -9.77 9.44
N VAL A 163 6.01 -10.16 10.66
CA VAL A 163 4.65 -10.05 11.22
C VAL A 163 4.20 -8.58 11.31
N VAL A 164 5.06 -7.69 11.79
CA VAL A 164 4.75 -6.26 11.87
C VAL A 164 4.61 -5.64 10.47
N ALA A 165 5.48 -6.02 9.54
CA ALA A 165 5.39 -5.55 8.16
C ALA A 165 4.09 -6.02 7.49
N ALA A 166 3.75 -7.30 7.61
CA ALA A 166 2.50 -7.87 7.09
C ALA A 166 1.27 -7.22 7.73
N GLY A 167 1.26 -7.09 9.08
CA GLY A 167 0.19 -6.40 9.80
C GLY A 167 0.03 -4.94 9.35
N GLY A 168 1.13 -4.24 9.12
CA GLY A 168 1.10 -2.86 8.62
C GLY A 168 0.43 -2.72 7.24
N THR A 169 0.51 -3.74 6.38
CA THR A 169 -0.17 -3.70 5.07
C THR A 169 -1.69 -3.72 5.18
N LEU A 170 -2.26 -4.25 6.27
CA LEU A 170 -3.70 -4.26 6.50
C LEU A 170 -4.29 -2.86 6.55
N ALA A 171 -3.51 -1.84 6.96
CA ALA A 171 -3.95 -0.46 6.97
C ALA A 171 -4.17 0.14 5.57
N SER A 172 -3.71 -0.52 4.51
CA SER A 172 -4.06 -0.13 3.15
C SER A 172 -5.42 -0.67 2.68
N LEU A 173 -5.95 -1.68 3.36
CA LEU A 173 -7.21 -2.34 3.02
C LEU A 173 -8.34 -2.01 4.00
N ILE A 174 -8.04 -1.99 5.30
CA ILE A 174 -9.04 -1.74 6.36
C ILE A 174 -9.37 -0.24 6.39
N PRO A 175 -10.64 0.15 6.26
CA PRO A 175 -11.05 1.55 6.32
C PRO A 175 -10.81 2.20 7.72
N PRO A 176 -10.50 3.49 7.75
CA PRO A 176 -10.22 4.40 6.64
C PRO A 176 -8.83 4.17 6.06
N SER A 177 -8.70 3.99 4.74
CA SER A 177 -7.42 3.80 4.06
C SER A 177 -7.08 5.01 3.18
N ALA A 178 -5.96 5.65 3.46
CA ALA A 178 -5.47 6.78 2.67
C ALA A 178 -5.23 6.40 1.20
N ILE A 179 -4.74 5.18 0.96
CA ILE A 179 -4.45 4.69 -0.39
C ILE A 179 -5.75 4.48 -1.18
N LEU A 180 -6.79 3.89 -0.57
CA LEU A 180 -8.09 3.69 -1.20
C LEU A 180 -8.79 5.02 -1.50
N VAL A 181 -8.65 6.01 -0.62
CA VAL A 181 -9.17 7.37 -0.86
C VAL A 181 -8.50 8.00 -2.08
N ILE A 182 -7.16 7.96 -2.16
CA ILE A 182 -6.42 8.49 -3.32
C ILE A 182 -6.82 7.74 -4.60
N TYR A 183 -6.92 6.42 -4.53
CA TYR A 183 -7.32 5.61 -5.68
C TYR A 183 -8.72 5.97 -6.17
N ALA A 184 -9.69 6.11 -5.26
CA ALA A 184 -11.05 6.53 -5.60
C ALA A 184 -11.11 7.87 -6.37
N ILE A 185 -10.27 8.84 -5.95
CA ILE A 185 -10.17 10.14 -6.61
C ILE A 185 -9.60 10.00 -8.03
N ILE A 186 -8.62 9.13 -8.21
CA ILE A 186 -7.97 8.94 -9.52
C ILE A 186 -8.93 8.28 -10.51
N VAL A 187 -9.66 7.25 -10.06
CA VAL A 187 -10.61 6.50 -10.91
C VAL A 187 -12.00 7.12 -10.97
N GLU A 188 -12.21 8.23 -10.26
CA GLU A 188 -13.49 8.97 -10.21
C GLU A 188 -14.67 8.14 -9.67
N GLU A 189 -14.38 7.21 -8.75
CA GLU A 189 -15.35 6.34 -8.10
C GLU A 189 -15.73 6.86 -6.71
N SER A 190 -16.84 6.33 -6.17
CA SER A 190 -17.29 6.68 -4.83
C SER A 190 -16.31 6.22 -3.77
N VAL A 191 -15.75 7.16 -3.00
CA VAL A 191 -14.82 6.87 -1.88
C VAL A 191 -15.47 5.95 -0.85
N GLY A 192 -16.75 6.19 -0.51
CA GLY A 192 -17.47 5.35 0.46
C GLY A 192 -17.63 3.90 -0.02
N ALA A 193 -18.01 3.71 -1.29
CA ALA A 193 -18.16 2.37 -1.87
C ALA A 193 -16.82 1.62 -1.91
N LEU A 194 -15.74 2.32 -2.26
CA LEU A 194 -14.41 1.72 -2.35
C LEU A 194 -13.85 1.35 -0.96
N LEU A 195 -14.07 2.20 0.04
CA LEU A 195 -13.68 1.90 1.42
C LEU A 195 -14.43 0.67 1.96
N LEU A 196 -15.74 0.58 1.72
CA LEU A 196 -16.53 -0.60 2.11
C LEU A 196 -16.06 -1.87 1.38
N ALA A 197 -15.73 -1.78 0.09
CA ALA A 197 -15.18 -2.89 -0.67
C ALA A 197 -13.84 -3.38 -0.12
N GLY A 198 -12.99 -2.50 0.42
CA GLY A 198 -11.71 -2.83 1.04
C GLY A 198 -11.83 -3.56 2.39
N PHE A 199 -12.96 -3.39 3.10
CA PHE A 199 -13.13 -3.97 4.44
C PHE A 199 -13.11 -5.50 4.43
N LEU A 200 -13.85 -6.12 3.53
CA LEU A 200 -13.95 -7.58 3.46
C LEU A 200 -12.61 -8.26 3.12
N PRO A 201 -11.86 -7.84 2.08
CA PRO A 201 -10.50 -8.33 1.83
C PRO A 201 -9.54 -8.06 2.98
N GLY A 202 -9.65 -6.92 3.66
CA GLY A 202 -8.81 -6.57 4.80
C GLY A 202 -8.98 -7.53 5.98
N VAL A 203 -10.23 -7.82 6.36
CA VAL A 203 -10.55 -8.79 7.43
C VAL A 203 -10.11 -10.20 7.02
N PHE A 204 -10.38 -10.60 5.78
CA PHE A 204 -9.95 -11.90 5.27
C PHE A 204 -8.42 -12.04 5.30
N SER A 205 -7.69 -11.01 4.88
CA SER A 205 -6.22 -11.00 4.94
C SER A 205 -5.70 -11.11 6.38
N ALA A 206 -6.33 -10.44 7.36
CA ALA A 206 -5.96 -10.55 8.76
C ALA A 206 -6.10 -11.98 9.29
N ILE A 207 -7.20 -12.65 8.92
CA ILE A 207 -7.45 -14.07 9.29
C ILE A 207 -6.41 -14.98 8.63
N VAL A 208 -6.13 -14.79 7.35
CA VAL A 208 -5.13 -15.59 6.61
C VAL A 208 -3.74 -15.42 7.22
N TYR A 209 -3.33 -14.18 7.54
CA TYR A 209 -2.05 -13.91 8.21
C TYR A 209 -1.97 -14.61 9.58
N GLY A 210 -3.05 -14.53 10.38
CA GLY A 210 -3.14 -15.23 11.64
C GLY A 210 -3.00 -16.75 11.47
N ALA A 211 -3.71 -17.34 10.50
CA ALA A 211 -3.64 -18.76 10.21
C ALA A 211 -2.23 -19.21 9.77
N ILE A 212 -1.58 -18.46 8.88
CA ILE A 212 -0.21 -18.73 8.43
C ILE A 212 0.76 -18.71 9.61
N ILE A 213 0.64 -17.71 10.50
CA ILE A 213 1.50 -17.61 11.69
C ILE A 213 1.31 -18.80 12.63
N ILE A 214 0.07 -19.21 12.87
CA ILE A 214 -0.23 -20.38 13.73
C ILE A 214 0.37 -21.67 13.14
N ILE A 215 0.20 -21.86 11.82
CA ILE A 215 0.76 -23.02 11.13
C ILE A 215 2.29 -23.01 11.23
N TRP A 216 2.90 -21.85 10.95
CA TRP A 216 4.35 -21.71 11.00
C TRP A 216 4.89 -21.92 12.43
N ALA A 217 4.25 -21.34 13.43
CA ALA A 217 4.64 -21.53 14.82
C ALA A 217 4.58 -23.01 15.24
N LYS A 218 3.55 -23.76 14.82
CA LYS A 218 3.46 -25.19 15.09
C LYS A 218 4.59 -26.00 14.43
N ILE A 219 4.91 -25.70 13.18
CA ILE A 219 5.97 -26.39 12.43
C ILE A 219 7.34 -26.06 13.04
N CYS A 220 7.59 -24.80 13.39
CA CYS A 220 8.88 -24.35 13.92
C CYS A 220 9.10 -24.84 15.37
N LEU A 221 8.06 -24.92 16.19
CA LEU A 221 8.14 -25.47 17.54
C LEU A 221 8.42 -26.98 17.54
N LEU A 222 7.92 -27.74 16.57
CA LEU A 222 8.29 -29.13 16.38
C LEU A 222 9.77 -29.28 16.05
N TYR A 223 10.37 -28.35 15.32
CA TYR A 223 11.79 -28.43 14.95
C TYR A 223 12.74 -27.99 16.09
N THR A 224 12.34 -27.07 16.96
CA THR A 224 13.14 -26.67 18.13
C THR A 224 13.09 -27.66 19.27
N SER A 225 12.02 -28.46 19.36
CA SER A 225 11.92 -29.54 20.35
C SER A 225 12.92 -30.69 20.08
N ASP A 226 13.10 -31.06 18.81
CA ASP A 226 14.03 -32.11 18.41
C ASP A 226 15.51 -31.73 18.58
N ALA A 227 15.82 -30.42 18.45
CA ALA A 227 17.19 -29.89 18.63
C ALA A 227 17.61 -29.76 20.11
N ALA A 228 16.65 -29.75 21.04
CA ALA A 228 16.92 -29.66 22.48
C ALA A 228 17.14 -31.05 23.11
N ASP A 229 16.67 -32.11 22.47
CA ASP A 229 16.85 -33.49 22.94
C ASP A 229 18.17 -34.14 22.47
N GLU A 230 18.91 -33.49 21.53
CA GLU A 230 20.20 -33.97 21.03
C GLU A 230 21.43 -33.31 21.69
N SER A 231 21.26 -32.50 22.71
CA SER A 231 22.34 -31.82 23.46
C SER A 231 22.34 -32.29 24.94
#